data_6804f571cb8ed5a75e732406a4809542
#
_entry.id   6804f571cb8ed5a75e732406a4809542
#
_cell.length_a   1.000
_cell.length_b   1.000
_cell.length_c   1.000
_cell.angle_alpha   90.00
_cell.angle_beta   90.00
_cell.angle_gamma   90.00
#
_symmetry.space_group_name_H-M   'P 1'
#
loop_
_entity.id
_entity.type
_entity.pdbx_description
1 polymer ?
#
loop_
_entity_poly.entity_id
_entity_poly.type
_entity_poly.pdbx_seq_one_letter_code
_entity_poly.pdbx_strand_id
1 'polypeptide(L)'
;AMLQYPNSNGAVEDQRAFIDKVHSVDGLVIVATDLLALTLLTPPGELGADIALGSAQRFGVPMGFGGPHAAFFATKDDFKRGMPGRLIGVSIDAQGNRALRMALQTREQHIRREKATSNICTAQVLLAVMASMYAVYHGPEGLKKIALRVHRQASILALAVKQLGLEVVNPHWFETLTIKTPNAKKIHEAAQKHSCNLRAIDSEHVGVSIDETTGRKELQMLWTIFGGEGELNIDAIDQSVSSSVPSSLIRNSEYLTHPTFNRYHSEHEMLRYLRSLADKDLALDRTMIPLGSCTMKLNATSEMLPVTWPSFSQIHPLAPETQW
;
A
#
# COMPACT_ATOMS: atom_id res chain seq x y z
N ALA A 1 12.34 -17.80 5.69
CA ALA A 1 11.77 -17.69 4.35
C ALA A 1 11.16 -16.31 4.15
N MET A 2 11.07 -15.86 2.89
CA MET A 2 10.40 -14.60 2.54
C MET A 2 9.35 -14.87 1.46
N LEU A 3 8.14 -14.41 1.69
CA LEU A 3 6.98 -14.56 0.82
C LEU A 3 6.40 -13.19 0.45
N GLN A 4 5.54 -13.16 -0.55
CA GLN A 4 4.73 -11.98 -0.89
C GLN A 4 3.25 -12.37 -0.97
N TYR A 5 2.36 -11.53 -0.42
CA TYR A 5 0.93 -11.78 -0.32
C TYR A 5 0.11 -10.46 -0.45
N PRO A 6 -0.71 -10.31 -1.52
CA PRO A 6 -0.71 -11.11 -2.75
C PRO A 6 0.66 -11.17 -3.41
N ASN A 7 0.94 -12.19 -4.22
CA ASN A 7 2.25 -12.32 -4.86
C ASN A 7 2.41 -11.34 -6.05
N SER A 8 3.61 -11.24 -6.61
CA SER A 8 3.92 -10.29 -7.68
C SER A 8 3.16 -10.54 -8.99
N ASN A 9 2.63 -11.74 -9.19
CA ASN A 9 1.78 -12.06 -10.34
C ASN A 9 0.28 -11.89 -10.02
N GLY A 10 -0.04 -11.42 -8.83
CA GLY A 10 -1.38 -11.12 -8.37
C GLY A 10 -2.11 -12.30 -7.71
N ALA A 11 -1.51 -13.48 -7.61
CA ALA A 11 -2.18 -14.62 -6.99
C ALA A 11 -2.34 -14.44 -5.47
N VAL A 12 -3.52 -14.80 -4.99
CA VAL A 12 -3.88 -14.88 -3.57
C VAL A 12 -3.93 -16.35 -3.17
N GLU A 13 -2.94 -16.79 -2.39
CA GLU A 13 -2.75 -18.19 -2.03
C GLU A 13 -2.71 -18.37 -0.52
N ASP A 14 -3.22 -19.49 -0.02
CA ASP A 14 -3.12 -19.84 1.39
C ASP A 14 -1.70 -20.29 1.73
N GLN A 15 -1.01 -19.50 2.53
CA GLN A 15 0.40 -19.72 2.86
C GLN A 15 0.61 -20.52 4.16
N ARG A 16 -0.47 -20.90 4.88
CA ARG A 16 -0.38 -21.57 6.20
C ARG A 16 0.48 -22.82 6.17
N ALA A 17 0.21 -23.72 5.21
CA ALA A 17 0.96 -24.98 5.11
C ALA A 17 2.48 -24.76 4.85
N PHE A 18 2.82 -23.73 4.09
CA PHE A 18 4.22 -23.36 3.87
C PHE A 18 4.84 -22.76 5.14
N ILE A 19 4.13 -21.89 5.84
CA ILE A 19 4.57 -21.27 7.09
C ILE A 19 4.83 -22.35 8.13
N ASP A 20 3.89 -23.29 8.32
CA ASP A 20 4.03 -24.42 9.25
C ASP A 20 5.24 -25.27 8.91
N LYS A 21 5.50 -25.51 7.61
CA LYS A 21 6.68 -26.27 7.18
C LYS A 21 7.98 -25.56 7.51
N VAL A 22 8.05 -24.23 7.33
CA VAL A 22 9.24 -23.45 7.72
C VAL A 22 9.45 -23.47 9.24
N HIS A 23 8.37 -23.31 10.01
CA HIS A 23 8.44 -23.38 11.47
C HIS A 23 8.86 -24.76 11.98
N SER A 24 8.51 -25.86 11.28
CA SER A 24 8.91 -27.22 11.67
C SER A 24 10.42 -27.47 11.62
N VAL A 25 11.19 -26.55 11.08
CA VAL A 25 12.67 -26.57 11.03
C VAL A 25 13.27 -25.33 11.71
N ASP A 26 12.57 -24.77 12.69
CA ASP A 26 12.94 -23.57 13.44
C ASP A 26 13.23 -22.34 12.55
N GLY A 27 12.67 -22.30 11.33
CA GLY A 27 12.80 -21.18 10.43
C GLY A 27 11.79 -20.06 10.72
N LEU A 28 12.09 -18.83 10.32
CA LEU A 28 11.18 -17.67 10.42
C LEU A 28 10.58 -17.33 9.05
N VAL A 29 9.37 -16.80 9.07
CA VAL A 29 8.65 -16.38 7.85
C VAL A 29 8.39 -14.89 7.89
N ILE A 30 8.86 -14.21 6.83
CA ILE A 30 8.64 -12.80 6.54
C ILE A 30 7.67 -12.72 5.37
N VAL A 31 6.60 -11.93 5.49
CA VAL A 31 5.63 -11.72 4.41
C VAL A 31 5.61 -10.25 4.01
N ALA A 32 5.98 -9.98 2.76
CA ALA A 32 5.74 -8.69 2.12
C ALA A 32 4.28 -8.61 1.69
N THR A 33 3.59 -7.50 1.99
CA THR A 33 2.14 -7.42 1.74
C THR A 33 1.67 -6.00 1.43
N ASP A 34 0.45 -5.88 0.92
CA ASP A 34 -0.23 -4.63 0.60
C ASP A 34 -1.31 -4.32 1.66
N LEU A 35 -1.21 -3.15 2.30
CA LEU A 35 -2.14 -2.73 3.34
C LEU A 35 -3.59 -2.62 2.86
N LEU A 36 -3.83 -2.24 1.61
CA LEU A 36 -5.19 -2.14 1.08
C LEU A 36 -5.80 -3.53 0.89
N ALA A 37 -5.04 -4.48 0.33
CA ALA A 37 -5.45 -5.87 0.20
C ALA A 37 -5.82 -6.48 1.56
N LEU A 38 -5.06 -6.16 2.62
CA LEU A 38 -5.31 -6.67 3.97
C LEU A 38 -6.60 -6.14 4.62
N THR A 39 -7.30 -5.20 4.01
CA THR A 39 -8.66 -4.83 4.46
C THR A 39 -9.69 -5.90 4.11
N LEU A 40 -9.40 -6.75 3.12
CA LEU A 40 -10.25 -7.85 2.64
C LEU A 40 -9.67 -9.23 2.93
N LEU A 41 -8.33 -9.34 2.99
CA LEU A 41 -7.62 -10.60 3.12
C LEU A 41 -7.16 -10.83 4.58
N THR A 42 -7.18 -12.09 5.01
CA THR A 42 -6.62 -12.50 6.30
C THR A 42 -5.17 -12.03 6.42
N PRO A 43 -4.80 -11.26 7.45
CA PRO A 43 -3.47 -10.69 7.54
C PRO A 43 -2.38 -11.74 7.81
N PRO A 44 -1.13 -11.48 7.38
CA PRO A 44 -0.03 -12.43 7.52
C PRO A 44 0.19 -12.96 8.95
N GLY A 45 0.01 -12.12 9.96
CA GLY A 45 0.15 -12.55 11.37
C GLY A 45 -0.88 -13.62 11.76
N GLU A 46 -2.10 -13.55 11.25
CA GLU A 46 -3.15 -14.55 11.48
C GLU A 46 -2.94 -15.82 10.64
N LEU A 47 -2.17 -15.72 9.55
CA LEU A 47 -1.70 -16.88 8.79
C LEU A 47 -0.51 -17.58 9.44
N GLY A 48 0.08 -16.97 10.50
CA GLY A 48 1.20 -17.53 11.24
C GLY A 48 2.56 -16.85 10.99
N ALA A 49 2.66 -15.88 10.08
CA ALA A 49 3.91 -15.18 9.77
C ALA A 49 4.52 -14.52 11.02
N ASP A 50 5.85 -14.45 11.07
CA ASP A 50 6.60 -13.86 12.17
C ASP A 50 6.80 -12.36 11.98
N ILE A 51 6.95 -11.92 10.72
CA ILE A 51 7.16 -10.54 10.33
C ILE A 51 6.29 -10.24 9.11
N ALA A 52 5.62 -9.10 9.14
CA ALA A 52 4.95 -8.52 7.98
C ALA A 52 5.52 -7.13 7.67
N LEU A 53 5.79 -6.85 6.41
CA LEU A 53 6.34 -5.57 5.96
C LEU A 53 5.80 -5.20 4.58
N GLY A 54 5.96 -3.95 4.21
CA GLY A 54 5.57 -3.49 2.88
C GLY A 54 5.64 -1.98 2.73
N SER A 55 5.31 -1.51 1.54
CA SER A 55 5.15 -0.09 1.27
C SER A 55 3.79 0.42 1.77
N ALA A 56 3.78 1.62 2.34
CA ALA A 56 2.56 2.34 2.70
C ALA A 56 2.05 3.23 1.55
N GLN A 57 2.60 3.12 0.36
CA GLN A 57 2.28 3.98 -0.80
C GLN A 57 0.78 3.95 -1.16
N ARG A 58 0.13 2.79 -1.02
CA ARG A 58 -1.32 2.63 -1.26
C ARG A 58 -2.20 3.54 -0.37
N PHE A 59 -1.63 4.10 0.67
CA PHE A 59 -2.33 5.03 1.55
C PHE A 59 -2.01 6.49 1.18
N GLY A 60 -2.25 6.85 -0.08
CA GLY A 60 -2.22 8.22 -0.57
C GLY A 60 -0.83 8.81 -0.84
N VAL A 61 0.23 8.00 -0.82
CA VAL A 61 1.57 8.47 -1.17
C VAL A 61 1.77 8.39 -2.69
N PRO A 62 2.09 9.50 -3.37
CA PRO A 62 2.27 9.49 -4.82
C PRO A 62 3.46 8.65 -5.27
N MET A 63 3.43 8.17 -6.51
CA MET A 63 4.51 7.34 -7.08
C MET A 63 5.83 8.10 -7.21
N GLY A 64 5.80 9.37 -7.63
CA GLY A 64 6.95 10.29 -7.64
C GLY A 64 8.21 9.72 -8.27
N PHE A 65 8.09 8.97 -9.34
CA PHE A 65 9.20 8.28 -10.03
C PHE A 65 10.05 7.38 -9.09
N GLY A 66 9.42 6.74 -8.13
CA GLY A 66 10.08 5.76 -7.26
C GLY A 66 10.43 6.26 -5.86
N GLY A 67 10.02 7.41 -5.48
CA GLY A 67 10.24 7.80 -4.11
C GLY A 67 10.27 9.29 -3.83
N PRO A 68 10.43 9.67 -2.55
CA PRO A 68 10.65 8.77 -1.40
C PRO A 68 9.40 8.02 -0.97
N HIS A 69 9.56 6.93 -0.21
CA HIS A 69 8.47 6.08 0.25
C HIS A 69 8.32 6.07 1.77
N ALA A 70 7.10 5.81 2.25
CA ALA A 70 6.87 5.30 3.58
C ALA A 70 6.68 3.77 3.51
N ALA A 71 7.06 3.07 4.58
CA ALA A 71 6.90 1.64 4.72
C ALA A 71 6.33 1.32 6.10
N PHE A 72 5.82 0.12 6.25
CA PHE A 72 5.43 -0.44 7.54
C PHE A 72 6.22 -1.70 7.84
N PHE A 73 6.35 -1.98 9.12
CA PHE A 73 6.99 -3.16 9.64
C PHE A 73 6.23 -3.60 10.89
N ALA A 74 5.78 -4.83 10.93
CA ALA A 74 5.10 -5.44 12.05
C ALA A 74 5.72 -6.79 12.38
N THR A 75 5.86 -7.11 13.66
CA THR A 75 6.45 -8.36 14.10
C THR A 75 5.85 -8.84 15.43
N LYS A 76 6.06 -10.11 15.76
CA LYS A 76 5.74 -10.66 17.07
C LYS A 76 6.56 -9.97 18.17
N ASP A 77 6.00 -9.93 19.38
CA ASP A 77 6.62 -9.22 20.51
C ASP A 77 8.04 -9.73 20.86
N ASP A 78 8.30 -10.99 20.61
CA ASP A 78 9.62 -11.61 20.87
C ASP A 78 10.76 -10.97 20.08
N PHE A 79 10.47 -10.40 18.90
CA PHE A 79 11.45 -9.79 18.04
C PHE A 79 11.66 -8.29 18.26
N LYS A 80 10.89 -7.65 19.16
CA LYS A 80 10.93 -6.20 19.39
C LYS A 80 12.33 -5.63 19.67
N ARG A 81 13.21 -6.41 20.31
CA ARG A 81 14.58 -5.96 20.62
C ARG A 81 15.50 -5.94 19.39
N GLY A 82 15.23 -6.76 18.39
CA GLY A 82 15.97 -6.82 17.12
C GLY A 82 15.37 -5.94 16.01
N MET A 83 14.17 -5.40 16.22
CA MET A 83 13.45 -4.61 15.24
C MET A 83 14.23 -3.35 14.83
N PRO A 84 14.33 -3.00 13.54
CA PRO A 84 14.95 -1.74 13.11
C PRO A 84 14.12 -0.53 13.54
N GLY A 85 14.76 0.64 13.61
CA GLY A 85 14.12 1.88 14.00
C GLY A 85 13.96 2.06 15.51
N ARG A 86 13.54 3.26 15.90
CA ARG A 86 13.25 3.60 17.28
C ARG A 86 11.84 3.20 17.64
N LEU A 87 11.67 2.62 18.82
CA LEU A 87 10.36 2.27 19.35
C LEU A 87 9.89 3.36 20.30
N ILE A 88 8.70 3.86 20.06
CA ILE A 88 8.04 4.85 20.91
C ILE A 88 6.93 4.15 21.70
N GLY A 89 6.98 4.28 23.01
CA GLY A 89 5.96 3.75 23.93
C GLY A 89 5.09 4.86 24.50
N VAL A 90 3.94 4.45 25.00
CA VAL A 90 3.03 5.33 25.72
C VAL A 90 3.40 5.33 27.19
N SER A 91 3.50 6.52 27.80
CA SER A 91 3.79 6.77 29.19
C SER A 91 2.86 7.87 29.72
N ILE A 92 3.15 8.37 30.90
CA ILE A 92 2.51 9.55 31.50
C ILE A 92 3.56 10.60 31.82
N ASP A 93 3.19 11.88 31.73
CA ASP A 93 4.01 13.00 32.16
C ASP A 93 3.92 13.24 33.68
N ALA A 94 4.63 14.25 34.18
CA ALA A 94 4.64 14.62 35.60
C ALA A 94 3.27 15.10 36.10
N GLN A 95 2.37 15.50 35.22
CA GLN A 95 1.01 15.96 35.53
C GLN A 95 -0.03 14.83 35.39
N GLY A 96 0.40 13.60 35.01
CA GLY A 96 -0.47 12.45 34.81
C GLY A 96 -1.12 12.38 33.42
N ASN A 97 -0.76 13.25 32.49
CA ASN A 97 -1.27 13.21 31.13
C ASN A 97 -0.53 12.15 30.29
N ARG A 98 -1.21 11.66 29.27
CA ARG A 98 -0.59 10.74 28.30
C ARG A 98 0.58 11.41 27.60
N ALA A 99 1.75 10.75 27.64
CA ALA A 99 2.97 11.21 26.99
C ALA A 99 3.60 10.08 26.17
N LEU A 100 4.34 10.46 25.15
CA LEU A 100 5.13 9.53 24.32
C LEU A 100 6.59 9.58 24.73
N ARG A 101 7.25 8.45 24.79
CA ARG A 101 8.67 8.36 25.08
C ARG A 101 9.34 7.24 24.30
N MET A 102 10.64 7.36 24.09
CA MET A 102 11.43 6.28 23.51
C MET A 102 11.43 5.07 24.46
N ALA A 103 10.98 3.93 23.94
CA ALA A 103 10.97 2.66 24.64
C ALA A 103 12.23 1.85 24.32
N LEU A 104 12.60 0.92 25.23
CA LEU A 104 13.75 0.02 25.05
C LEU A 104 15.07 0.75 24.74
N GLN A 105 15.37 1.81 25.48
CA GLN A 105 16.55 2.67 25.28
C GLN A 105 17.87 1.92 25.27
N THR A 106 17.96 0.76 25.97
CA THR A 106 19.18 -0.05 26.01
C THR A 106 19.64 -0.58 24.65
N ARG A 107 18.79 -0.54 23.64
CA ARG A 107 19.12 -0.92 22.26
C ARG A 107 19.62 0.25 21.42
N GLU A 108 19.51 1.48 21.92
CA GLU A 108 19.81 2.70 21.19
C GLU A 108 21.31 3.03 21.19
N GLN A 109 21.73 3.78 20.17
CA GLN A 109 23.13 4.10 19.91
C GLN A 109 23.83 4.84 21.07
N HIS A 110 23.13 5.72 21.79
CA HIS A 110 23.70 6.45 22.93
C HIS A 110 24.05 5.55 24.12
N ILE A 111 23.54 4.31 24.17
CA ILE A 111 23.87 3.31 25.19
C ILE A 111 24.74 2.20 24.61
N ARG A 112 24.32 1.56 23.52
CA ARG A 112 25.02 0.41 22.92
C ARG A 112 26.17 0.75 21.99
N ARG A 113 26.30 2.02 21.63
CA ARG A 113 27.32 2.55 20.71
C ARG A 113 27.29 1.77 19.38
N GLU A 114 28.43 1.24 18.93
CA GLU A 114 28.58 0.47 17.68
C GLU A 114 27.75 -0.82 17.61
N LYS A 115 27.30 -1.32 18.76
CA LYS A 115 26.46 -2.53 18.86
C LYS A 115 24.95 -2.23 18.79
N ALA A 116 24.56 -0.98 18.56
CA ALA A 116 23.16 -0.63 18.45
C ALA A 116 22.54 -1.25 17.20
N THR A 117 21.31 -1.76 17.34
CA THR A 117 20.52 -2.30 16.23
C THR A 117 19.86 -1.21 15.39
N SER A 118 19.72 -0.02 15.94
CA SER A 118 19.03 1.09 15.28
C SER A 118 19.96 2.28 15.12
N ASN A 119 20.47 2.48 13.91
CA ASN A 119 21.30 3.64 13.55
C ASN A 119 20.62 4.56 12.54
N ILE A 120 19.28 4.63 12.57
CA ILE A 120 18.50 5.44 11.65
C ILE A 120 18.61 6.90 12.10
N CYS A 121 19.18 7.74 11.24
CA CYS A 121 19.27 9.18 11.44
C CYS A 121 18.05 9.91 10.91
N THR A 122 17.73 9.72 9.62
CA THR A 122 16.62 10.37 8.93
C THR A 122 15.59 9.31 8.53
N ALA A 123 14.33 9.58 8.86
CA ALA A 123 13.19 8.73 8.46
C ALA A 123 12.28 9.50 7.50
N GLN A 124 11.48 8.77 6.72
CA GLN A 124 10.48 9.33 5.81
C GLN A 124 9.19 9.71 6.58
N VAL A 125 9.34 10.60 7.56
CA VAL A 125 8.27 10.95 8.51
C VAL A 125 7.08 11.59 7.82
N LEU A 126 7.30 12.54 6.90
CA LEU A 126 6.19 13.22 6.22
C LEU A 126 5.31 12.24 5.45
N LEU A 127 5.90 11.30 4.74
CA LEU A 127 5.15 10.29 3.99
C LEU A 127 4.43 9.30 4.92
N ALA A 128 5.05 8.96 6.06
CA ALA A 128 4.39 8.17 7.09
C ALA A 128 3.19 8.91 7.70
N VAL A 129 3.31 10.24 7.91
CA VAL A 129 2.19 11.08 8.34
C VAL A 129 1.09 11.10 7.28
N MET A 130 1.42 11.28 5.99
CA MET A 130 0.43 11.22 4.90
C MET A 130 -0.31 9.89 4.90
N ALA A 131 0.39 8.76 4.96
CA ALA A 131 -0.22 7.43 4.99
C ALA A 131 -1.12 7.23 6.23
N SER A 132 -0.69 7.71 7.40
CA SER A 132 -1.49 7.61 8.62
C SER A 132 -2.74 8.51 8.57
N MET A 133 -2.63 9.73 8.01
CA MET A 133 -3.77 10.63 7.86
C MET A 133 -4.77 10.13 6.80
N TYR A 134 -4.29 9.47 5.76
CA TYR A 134 -5.15 8.75 4.81
C TYR A 134 -6.00 7.70 5.53
N ALA A 135 -5.37 6.88 6.38
CA ALA A 135 -6.07 5.88 7.18
C ALA A 135 -7.04 6.50 8.19
N VAL A 136 -6.68 7.65 8.80
CA VAL A 136 -7.57 8.39 9.71
C VAL A 136 -8.79 8.95 8.98
N TYR A 137 -8.58 9.53 7.79
CA TYR A 137 -9.66 10.15 7.02
C TYR A 137 -10.66 9.12 6.49
N HIS A 138 -10.19 8.03 5.92
CA HIS A 138 -11.06 6.99 5.37
C HIS A 138 -11.63 6.05 6.44
N GLY A 139 -10.88 5.80 7.50
CA GLY A 139 -11.24 4.82 8.52
C GLY A 139 -11.33 3.39 7.98
N PRO A 140 -11.66 2.40 8.82
CA PRO A 140 -11.72 1.01 8.42
C PRO A 140 -12.78 0.77 7.31
N GLU A 141 -13.95 1.39 7.42
CA GLU A 141 -15.03 1.22 6.45
C GLU A 141 -14.73 1.89 5.09
N GLY A 142 -14.11 3.08 5.10
CA GLY A 142 -13.71 3.76 3.87
C GLY A 142 -12.63 2.99 3.12
N LEU A 143 -11.60 2.50 3.82
CA LEU A 143 -10.55 1.67 3.24
C LEU A 143 -11.12 0.37 2.65
N LYS A 144 -12.03 -0.29 3.36
CA LYS A 144 -12.71 -1.49 2.88
C LYS A 144 -13.52 -1.21 1.60
N LYS A 145 -14.23 -0.08 1.54
CA LYS A 145 -14.97 0.33 0.33
C LYS A 145 -14.04 0.57 -0.86
N ILE A 146 -12.89 1.20 -0.64
CA ILE A 146 -11.86 1.41 -1.67
C ILE A 146 -11.35 0.05 -2.17
N ALA A 147 -10.97 -0.85 -1.28
CA ALA A 147 -10.49 -2.17 -1.61
C ALA A 147 -11.52 -3.01 -2.38
N LEU A 148 -12.77 -3.00 -1.94
CA LEU A 148 -13.88 -3.69 -2.63
C LEU A 148 -14.08 -3.15 -4.05
N ARG A 149 -14.01 -1.83 -4.23
CA ARG A 149 -14.12 -1.21 -5.55
C ARG A 149 -12.99 -1.65 -6.48
N VAL A 150 -11.75 -1.61 -6.01
CA VAL A 150 -10.57 -2.02 -6.78
C VAL A 150 -10.66 -3.52 -7.15
N HIS A 151 -10.98 -4.37 -6.18
CA HIS A 151 -11.18 -5.80 -6.40
C HIS A 151 -12.30 -6.10 -7.40
N ARG A 152 -13.42 -5.36 -7.30
CA ARG A 152 -14.54 -5.50 -8.21
C ARG A 152 -14.18 -5.14 -9.65
N GLN A 153 -13.44 -4.04 -9.85
CA GLN A 153 -12.97 -3.63 -11.17
C GLN A 153 -12.00 -4.65 -11.80
N ALA A 154 -11.08 -5.19 -11.01
CA ALA A 154 -10.22 -6.29 -11.46
C ALA A 154 -11.05 -7.52 -11.87
N SER A 155 -12.08 -7.85 -11.12
CA SER A 155 -12.96 -8.99 -11.42
C SER A 155 -13.82 -8.74 -12.67
N ILE A 156 -14.27 -7.51 -12.91
CA ILE A 156 -14.93 -7.12 -14.17
C ILE A 156 -13.96 -7.32 -15.35
N LEU A 157 -12.75 -6.82 -15.24
CA LEU A 157 -11.73 -7.01 -16.29
C LEU A 157 -11.44 -8.49 -16.52
N ALA A 158 -11.32 -9.28 -15.47
CA ALA A 158 -11.08 -10.73 -15.58
C ALA A 158 -12.20 -11.45 -16.37
N LEU A 159 -13.46 -11.08 -16.14
CA LEU A 159 -14.58 -11.63 -16.91
C LEU A 159 -14.59 -11.09 -18.34
N ALA A 160 -14.28 -9.80 -18.54
CA ALA A 160 -14.23 -9.20 -19.87
C ALA A 160 -13.18 -9.91 -20.76
N VAL A 161 -11.96 -10.10 -20.28
CA VAL A 161 -10.91 -10.76 -21.08
C VAL A 161 -11.22 -12.24 -21.34
N LYS A 162 -11.94 -12.90 -20.43
CA LYS A 162 -12.45 -14.28 -20.66
C LYS A 162 -13.46 -14.33 -21.80
N GLN A 163 -14.29 -13.30 -22.00
CA GLN A 163 -15.22 -13.21 -23.14
C GLN A 163 -14.47 -13.13 -24.48
N LEU A 164 -13.22 -12.65 -24.48
CA LEU A 164 -12.32 -12.63 -25.64
C LEU A 164 -11.59 -13.96 -25.87
N GLY A 165 -11.87 -14.97 -25.06
CA GLY A 165 -11.19 -16.26 -25.12
C GLY A 165 -9.79 -16.26 -24.49
N LEU A 166 -9.42 -15.20 -23.75
CA LEU A 166 -8.14 -15.12 -23.04
C LEU A 166 -8.26 -15.77 -21.65
N GLU A 167 -7.16 -16.32 -21.16
CA GLU A 167 -7.07 -16.97 -19.86
C GLU A 167 -6.52 -16.01 -18.80
N VAL A 168 -7.20 -15.91 -17.65
CA VAL A 168 -6.64 -15.32 -16.44
C VAL A 168 -5.97 -16.44 -15.65
N VAL A 169 -4.64 -16.39 -15.54
CA VAL A 169 -3.81 -17.45 -14.95
C VAL A 169 -4.02 -17.58 -13.44
N ASN A 170 -4.26 -16.47 -12.76
CA ASN A 170 -4.53 -16.47 -11.34
C ASN A 170 -5.88 -17.12 -11.05
N PRO A 171 -5.98 -18.17 -10.22
CA PRO A 171 -7.28 -18.70 -9.78
C PRO A 171 -7.98 -17.72 -8.82
N HIS A 172 -7.19 -17.00 -8.03
CA HIS A 172 -7.63 -16.02 -7.04
C HIS A 172 -6.75 -14.79 -7.11
N TRP A 173 -7.33 -13.59 -7.02
CA TRP A 173 -6.63 -12.30 -7.09
C TRP A 173 -7.24 -11.28 -6.14
N PHE A 174 -6.50 -10.21 -5.88
CA PHE A 174 -7.04 -8.99 -5.29
C PHE A 174 -7.30 -7.93 -6.37
N GLU A 175 -6.24 -7.41 -7.01
CA GLU A 175 -6.31 -6.33 -8.00
C GLU A 175 -5.47 -6.60 -9.24
N THR A 176 -4.48 -7.47 -9.13
CA THR A 176 -3.51 -7.76 -10.20
C THR A 176 -3.87 -9.07 -10.89
N LEU A 177 -3.95 -9.02 -12.21
CA LEU A 177 -4.24 -10.15 -13.08
C LEU A 177 -3.03 -10.49 -13.93
N THR A 178 -2.74 -11.77 -14.05
CA THR A 178 -1.85 -12.32 -15.10
C THR A 178 -2.72 -12.90 -16.20
N ILE A 179 -2.64 -12.31 -17.38
CA ILE A 179 -3.48 -12.67 -18.54
C ILE A 179 -2.59 -13.37 -19.56
N LYS A 180 -2.95 -14.61 -19.91
CA LYS A 180 -2.32 -15.36 -20.98
C LYS A 180 -2.88 -14.91 -22.32
N THR A 181 -2.00 -14.64 -23.27
CA THR A 181 -2.32 -14.16 -24.61
C THR A 181 -1.41 -14.81 -25.63
N PRO A 182 -1.85 -15.10 -26.84
CA PRO A 182 -1.00 -15.68 -27.87
C PRO A 182 0.10 -14.73 -28.38
N ASN A 183 -0.03 -13.42 -28.08
CA ASN A 183 0.93 -12.41 -28.54
C ASN A 183 0.97 -11.21 -27.60
N ALA A 184 1.75 -11.30 -26.52
CA ALA A 184 1.93 -10.24 -25.56
C ALA A 184 2.48 -8.94 -26.18
N LYS A 185 3.37 -9.06 -27.19
CA LYS A 185 3.93 -7.89 -27.90
C LYS A 185 2.84 -7.04 -28.53
N LYS A 186 1.85 -7.68 -29.21
CA LYS A 186 0.73 -6.95 -29.84
C LYS A 186 -0.10 -6.20 -28.79
N ILE A 187 -0.32 -6.79 -27.61
CA ILE A 187 -1.03 -6.16 -26.51
C ILE A 187 -0.26 -4.93 -25.98
N HIS A 188 1.06 -5.06 -25.80
CA HIS A 188 1.89 -3.92 -25.37
C HIS A 188 1.92 -2.79 -26.42
N GLU A 189 1.99 -3.10 -27.71
CA GLU A 189 1.92 -2.11 -28.79
C GLU A 189 0.54 -1.38 -28.80
N ALA A 190 -0.54 -2.12 -28.55
CA ALA A 190 -1.87 -1.54 -28.41
C ALA A 190 -1.96 -0.65 -27.16
N ALA A 191 -1.43 -1.11 -26.01
CA ALA A 191 -1.41 -0.34 -24.78
C ALA A 191 -0.65 0.98 -24.93
N GLN A 192 0.50 0.97 -25.61
CA GLN A 192 1.27 2.20 -25.89
C GLN A 192 0.47 3.23 -26.71
N LYS A 193 -0.30 2.77 -27.71
CA LYS A 193 -1.16 3.66 -28.50
C LYS A 193 -2.26 4.35 -27.65
N HIS A 194 -2.62 3.74 -26.54
CA HIS A 194 -3.57 4.28 -25.58
C HIS A 194 -2.89 4.98 -24.39
N SER A 195 -1.58 5.25 -24.47
CA SER A 195 -0.80 5.83 -23.36
C SER A 195 -0.90 5.04 -22.06
N CYS A 196 -0.93 3.72 -22.17
CA CYS A 196 -1.05 2.78 -21.07
C CYS A 196 0.16 1.85 -21.04
N ASN A 197 0.74 1.67 -19.86
CA ASN A 197 1.82 0.71 -19.63
C ASN A 197 1.25 -0.51 -18.90
N LEU A 198 1.46 -1.68 -19.48
CA LEU A 198 1.16 -2.97 -18.87
C LEU A 198 2.46 -3.68 -18.51
N ARG A 199 2.43 -4.52 -17.49
CA ARG A 199 3.62 -5.27 -17.08
C ARG A 199 3.93 -6.37 -18.11
N ALA A 200 5.13 -6.31 -18.69
CA ALA A 200 5.67 -7.39 -19.50
C ALA A 200 6.18 -8.52 -18.57
N ILE A 201 5.57 -9.69 -18.66
CA ILE A 201 5.98 -10.88 -17.90
C ILE A 201 6.86 -11.74 -18.82
N ASP A 202 6.30 -12.19 -19.94
CA ASP A 202 7.00 -12.94 -20.99
C ASP A 202 6.27 -12.78 -22.34
N SER A 203 6.57 -13.63 -23.32
CA SER A 203 6.00 -13.58 -24.66
C SER A 203 4.50 -13.91 -24.73
N GLU A 204 3.98 -14.61 -23.71
CA GLU A 204 2.61 -15.10 -23.66
C GLU A 204 1.80 -14.54 -22.47
N HIS A 205 2.42 -13.77 -21.58
CA HIS A 205 1.76 -13.28 -20.39
C HIS A 205 1.93 -11.76 -20.20
N VAL A 206 0.82 -11.11 -19.88
CA VAL A 206 0.74 -9.68 -19.58
C VAL A 206 0.14 -9.51 -18.19
N GLY A 207 0.79 -8.68 -17.36
CA GLY A 207 0.27 -8.29 -16.05
C GLY A 207 -0.52 -6.98 -16.12
N VAL A 208 -1.68 -6.95 -15.46
CA VAL A 208 -2.52 -5.75 -15.31
C VAL A 208 -2.83 -5.55 -13.85
N SER A 209 -2.51 -4.37 -13.31
CA SER A 209 -2.88 -3.99 -11.94
C SER A 209 -3.90 -2.86 -11.98
N ILE A 210 -4.96 -3.02 -11.22
CA ILE A 210 -6.05 -2.06 -11.07
C ILE A 210 -5.84 -1.28 -9.76
N ASP A 211 -6.11 0.01 -9.79
CA ASP A 211 -5.98 0.88 -8.63
C ASP A 211 -7.22 1.77 -8.42
N GLU A 212 -7.13 2.68 -7.47
CA GLU A 212 -8.20 3.61 -7.11
C GLU A 212 -8.55 4.60 -8.22
N THR A 213 -7.62 4.84 -9.17
CA THR A 213 -7.81 5.77 -10.30
C THR A 213 -8.50 5.10 -11.48
N THR A 214 -8.52 3.78 -11.52
CA THR A 214 -9.18 3.00 -12.57
C THR A 214 -10.70 3.18 -12.49
N GLY A 215 -11.31 3.55 -13.60
CA GLY A 215 -12.75 3.73 -13.75
C GLY A 215 -13.30 2.98 -14.97
N ARG A 216 -14.53 3.31 -15.34
CA ARG A 216 -15.21 2.70 -16.52
C ARG A 216 -14.49 2.98 -17.83
N LYS A 217 -13.86 4.15 -17.96
CA LYS A 217 -13.09 4.55 -19.15
C LYS A 217 -11.84 3.68 -19.31
N GLU A 218 -11.13 3.46 -18.22
CA GLU A 218 -9.93 2.62 -18.20
C GLU A 218 -10.28 1.15 -18.47
N LEU A 219 -11.38 0.65 -17.93
CA LEU A 219 -11.89 -0.71 -18.24
C LEU A 219 -12.25 -0.86 -19.72
N GLN A 220 -12.93 0.14 -20.32
CA GLN A 220 -13.22 0.18 -21.76
C GLN A 220 -11.92 0.21 -22.58
N MET A 221 -10.95 1.02 -22.19
CA MET A 221 -9.64 1.10 -22.83
C MET A 221 -8.92 -0.25 -22.79
N LEU A 222 -8.88 -0.90 -21.62
CA LEU A 222 -8.29 -2.22 -21.47
C LEU A 222 -8.99 -3.27 -22.31
N TRP A 223 -10.34 -3.25 -22.38
CA TRP A 223 -11.10 -4.09 -23.29
C TRP A 223 -10.63 -3.98 -24.74
N THR A 224 -10.47 -2.75 -25.23
CA THR A 224 -9.99 -2.48 -26.59
C THR A 224 -8.54 -2.95 -26.78
N ILE A 225 -7.67 -2.71 -25.80
CA ILE A 225 -6.26 -3.15 -25.82
C ILE A 225 -6.15 -4.67 -25.96
N PHE A 226 -7.01 -5.43 -25.27
CA PHE A 226 -7.03 -6.89 -25.35
C PHE A 226 -7.76 -7.44 -26.59
N GLY A 227 -8.26 -6.58 -27.46
CA GLY A 227 -8.83 -6.95 -28.75
C GLY A 227 -10.36 -7.01 -28.76
N GLY A 228 -11.01 -6.46 -27.75
CA GLY A 228 -12.46 -6.31 -27.71
C GLY A 228 -12.94 -5.26 -28.70
N GLU A 229 -14.05 -5.56 -29.39
CA GLU A 229 -14.70 -4.65 -30.32
C GLU A 229 -15.93 -3.99 -29.69
N GLY A 230 -16.21 -2.75 -30.07
CA GLY A 230 -17.36 -2.01 -29.58
C GLY A 230 -17.29 -1.63 -28.11
N GLU A 231 -18.43 -1.32 -27.54
CA GLU A 231 -18.56 -0.90 -26.14
C GLU A 231 -18.67 -2.13 -25.20
N LEU A 232 -17.86 -2.10 -24.15
CA LEU A 232 -17.92 -3.12 -23.08
C LEU A 232 -19.18 -2.91 -22.23
N ASN A 233 -20.04 -3.90 -22.19
CA ASN A 233 -21.21 -3.85 -21.31
C ASN A 233 -20.81 -4.13 -19.84
N ILE A 234 -20.21 -3.12 -19.22
CA ILE A 234 -19.69 -3.20 -17.85
C ILE A 234 -20.82 -3.56 -16.87
N ASP A 235 -22.03 -3.01 -17.04
CA ASP A 235 -23.14 -3.24 -16.10
C ASP A 235 -23.62 -4.69 -16.13
N ALA A 236 -23.67 -5.31 -17.31
CA ALA A 236 -24.04 -6.72 -17.42
C ALA A 236 -22.95 -7.63 -16.81
N ILE A 237 -21.68 -7.32 -17.03
CA ILE A 237 -20.57 -8.07 -16.43
C ILE A 237 -20.60 -7.90 -14.92
N ASP A 238 -20.76 -6.67 -14.43
CA ASP A 238 -20.78 -6.32 -13.01
C ASP A 238 -21.85 -7.10 -12.23
N GLN A 239 -23.02 -7.34 -12.82
CA GLN A 239 -24.08 -8.16 -12.23
C GLN A 239 -23.69 -9.63 -12.04
N SER A 240 -22.75 -10.14 -12.83
CA SER A 240 -22.26 -11.52 -12.77
C SER A 240 -20.97 -11.70 -11.98
N VAL A 241 -20.35 -10.60 -11.53
CA VAL A 241 -19.09 -10.63 -10.76
C VAL A 241 -19.32 -11.27 -9.40
N SER A 242 -18.52 -12.28 -9.11
CA SER A 242 -18.31 -12.83 -7.76
C SER A 242 -16.90 -12.51 -7.27
N SER A 243 -16.71 -12.48 -5.94
CA SER A 243 -15.38 -12.32 -5.38
C SER A 243 -14.50 -13.51 -5.76
N SER A 244 -13.27 -13.24 -6.18
CA SER A 244 -12.26 -14.28 -6.43
C SER A 244 -11.51 -14.69 -5.16
N VAL A 245 -11.69 -13.98 -4.04
CA VAL A 245 -11.00 -14.27 -2.78
C VAL A 245 -11.53 -15.58 -2.19
N PRO A 246 -10.66 -16.56 -1.88
CA PRO A 246 -11.08 -17.80 -1.21
C PRO A 246 -11.74 -17.50 0.14
N SER A 247 -12.80 -18.20 0.48
CA SER A 247 -13.53 -18.01 1.75
C SER A 247 -12.62 -18.18 2.99
N SER A 248 -11.62 -19.07 2.91
CA SER A 248 -10.63 -19.31 3.96
C SER A 248 -9.64 -18.15 4.17
N LEU A 249 -9.57 -17.21 3.21
CA LEU A 249 -8.67 -16.06 3.23
C LEU A 249 -9.41 -14.72 3.36
N ILE A 250 -10.73 -14.73 3.50
CA ILE A 250 -11.49 -13.52 3.79
C ILE A 250 -11.17 -13.04 5.20
N ARG A 251 -10.85 -11.76 5.34
CA ARG A 251 -10.61 -11.15 6.64
C ARG A 251 -11.87 -11.08 7.47
N ASN A 252 -11.82 -11.64 8.67
CA ASN A 252 -12.89 -11.56 9.66
C ASN A 252 -12.49 -10.72 10.90
N SER A 253 -11.20 -10.43 11.06
CA SER A 253 -10.71 -9.65 12.18
C SER A 253 -10.91 -8.15 11.98
N GLU A 254 -11.22 -7.44 13.05
CA GLU A 254 -11.27 -5.99 13.06
C GLU A 254 -9.88 -5.38 12.88
N TYR A 255 -9.84 -4.15 12.39
CA TYR A 255 -8.63 -3.34 12.25
C TYR A 255 -8.96 -1.86 12.42
N LEU A 256 -7.95 -1.04 12.72
CA LEU A 256 -8.11 0.39 12.97
C LEU A 256 -9.20 0.69 14.00
N THR A 257 -9.27 -0.11 15.06
CA THR A 257 -10.31 -0.02 16.10
C THR A 257 -10.15 1.20 17.03
N HIS A 258 -8.97 1.85 17.01
CA HIS A 258 -8.76 3.04 17.84
C HIS A 258 -9.70 4.18 17.41
N PRO A 259 -10.30 4.93 18.36
CA PRO A 259 -11.29 5.98 18.05
C PRO A 259 -10.84 7.03 17.05
N THR A 260 -9.56 7.32 16.95
CA THR A 260 -9.00 8.26 15.96
C THR A 260 -9.35 7.88 14.52
N PHE A 261 -9.36 6.58 14.20
CA PHE A 261 -9.69 6.09 12.86
C PHE A 261 -11.19 6.03 12.58
N ASN A 262 -12.02 6.36 13.55
CA ASN A 262 -13.47 6.25 13.48
C ASN A 262 -14.19 7.61 13.73
N ARG A 263 -13.46 8.72 13.59
CA ARG A 263 -14.01 10.04 13.93
C ARG A 263 -13.83 11.11 12.85
N TYR A 264 -12.66 11.21 12.25
CA TYR A 264 -12.27 12.39 11.44
C TYR A 264 -12.47 12.17 9.95
N HIS A 265 -13.73 11.98 9.50
CA HIS A 265 -14.08 11.59 8.14
C HIS A 265 -14.61 12.75 7.28
N SER A 266 -14.50 13.99 7.74
CA SER A 266 -14.82 15.19 6.97
C SER A 266 -13.64 16.15 6.92
N GLU A 267 -13.60 17.02 5.91
CA GLU A 267 -12.52 18.02 5.76
C GLU A 267 -12.36 18.89 7.00
N HIS A 268 -13.46 19.37 7.56
CA HIS A 268 -13.44 20.25 8.73
C HIS A 268 -12.94 19.53 9.98
N GLU A 269 -13.34 18.29 10.19
CA GLU A 269 -12.87 17.52 11.35
C GLU A 269 -11.40 17.15 11.19
N MET A 270 -10.98 16.76 9.99
CA MET A 270 -9.58 16.48 9.70
C MET A 270 -8.71 17.73 9.90
N LEU A 271 -9.13 18.89 9.39
CA LEU A 271 -8.40 20.14 9.58
C LEU A 271 -8.22 20.49 11.06
N ARG A 272 -9.29 20.38 11.86
CA ARG A 272 -9.23 20.61 13.30
C ARG A 272 -8.37 19.58 14.02
N TYR A 273 -8.40 18.32 13.58
CA TYR A 273 -7.55 17.28 14.13
C TYR A 273 -6.08 17.57 13.86
N LEU A 274 -5.72 17.89 12.62
CA LEU A 274 -4.35 18.27 12.24
C LEU A 274 -3.87 19.48 13.06
N ARG A 275 -4.72 20.49 13.21
CA ARG A 275 -4.40 21.66 14.06
C ARG A 275 -4.16 21.25 15.52
N SER A 276 -5.01 20.39 16.08
CA SER A 276 -4.86 19.91 17.45
C SER A 276 -3.56 19.12 17.68
N LEU A 277 -3.06 18.45 16.65
CA LEU A 277 -1.76 17.78 16.70
C LEU A 277 -0.60 18.79 16.62
N ALA A 278 -0.70 19.77 15.71
CA ALA A 278 0.29 20.83 15.59
C ALA A 278 0.40 21.67 16.87
N ASP A 279 -0.69 21.86 17.59
CA ASP A 279 -0.74 22.65 18.84
C ASP A 279 -0.08 21.95 20.04
N LYS A 280 0.25 20.66 19.94
CA LYS A 280 0.94 19.91 21.01
C LYS A 280 2.45 20.14 21.06
N ASP A 281 3.02 20.70 20.01
CA ASP A 281 4.45 20.92 19.89
C ASP A 281 4.75 22.17 19.06
N LEU A 282 6.03 22.41 18.75
CA LEU A 282 6.47 23.52 17.91
C LEU A 282 5.86 23.39 16.50
N ALA A 283 5.30 24.49 16.01
CA ALA A 283 4.74 24.57 14.66
C ALA A 283 5.29 25.77 13.92
N LEU A 284 5.52 25.63 12.62
CA LEU A 284 6.17 26.62 11.77
C LEU A 284 5.43 27.95 11.66
N ASP A 285 4.13 27.94 11.90
CA ASP A 285 3.27 29.14 11.88
C ASP A 285 3.36 30.01 13.13
N ARG A 286 4.08 29.58 14.16
CA ARG A 286 4.18 30.27 15.45
C ARG A 286 5.54 30.16 16.15
N THR A 287 6.56 29.68 15.47
CA THR A 287 7.90 29.55 16.05
C THR A 287 8.95 30.22 15.16
N MET A 288 9.96 30.77 15.79
CA MET A 288 11.16 31.29 15.12
C MET A 288 12.38 30.39 15.34
N ILE A 289 12.22 29.27 16.02
CA ILE A 289 13.31 28.36 16.34
C ILE A 289 13.67 27.58 15.09
N PRO A 290 14.90 27.71 14.53
CA PRO A 290 15.35 26.77 13.54
C PRO A 290 15.44 25.41 14.24
N LEU A 291 14.63 24.48 13.81
CA LEU A 291 14.72 23.11 14.29
C LEU A 291 16.14 22.62 14.03
N GLY A 292 16.73 21.90 14.97
CA GLY A 292 18.08 21.37 14.87
C GLY A 292 18.28 20.38 13.73
N SER A 293 17.22 20.01 13.07
CA SER A 293 17.26 19.22 11.84
C SER A 293 17.66 20.10 10.66
N CYS A 294 18.78 19.79 10.06
CA CYS A 294 19.22 20.39 8.80
C CYS A 294 18.27 20.12 7.63
N THR A 295 17.27 19.29 7.82
CA THR A 295 16.29 18.90 6.80
C THR A 295 15.05 19.80 6.74
N MET A 296 14.83 20.66 7.73
CA MET A 296 13.68 21.58 7.74
C MET A 296 13.97 22.79 6.88
N LYS A 297 13.75 22.64 5.59
CA LYS A 297 13.79 23.75 4.63
C LYS A 297 12.42 24.41 4.59
N LEU A 298 12.35 25.68 4.89
CA LEU A 298 11.12 26.46 4.77
C LEU A 298 10.98 26.91 3.32
N ASN A 299 10.14 26.21 2.58
CA ASN A 299 9.78 26.60 1.23
C ASN A 299 8.38 27.24 1.23
N ALA A 300 8.18 28.24 0.38
CA ALA A 300 6.83 28.77 0.15
C ALA A 300 5.94 27.67 -0.43
N THR A 301 4.64 27.71 -0.10
CA THR A 301 3.68 26.73 -0.64
C THR A 301 3.70 26.68 -2.17
N SER A 302 3.90 27.83 -2.82
CA SER A 302 4.02 27.94 -4.29
C SER A 302 5.24 27.20 -4.85
N GLU A 303 6.33 27.10 -4.09
CA GLU A 303 7.54 26.35 -4.50
C GLU A 303 7.31 24.84 -4.41
N MET A 304 6.34 24.42 -3.56
CA MET A 304 6.00 23.01 -3.40
C MET A 304 4.94 22.52 -4.43
N LEU A 305 4.23 23.44 -5.10
CA LEU A 305 3.19 23.08 -6.07
C LEU A 305 3.66 22.12 -7.17
N PRO A 306 4.85 22.28 -7.78
CA PRO A 306 5.32 21.38 -8.84
C PRO A 306 5.37 19.90 -8.43
N VAL A 307 5.61 19.60 -7.16
CA VAL A 307 5.63 18.22 -6.65
C VAL A 307 4.26 17.53 -6.81
N THR A 308 3.19 18.32 -6.86
CA THR A 308 1.82 17.79 -7.00
C THR A 308 1.37 17.63 -8.45
N TRP A 309 2.13 18.15 -9.41
CA TRP A 309 1.78 18.07 -10.84
C TRP A 309 1.83 16.60 -11.29
N PRO A 310 0.84 16.12 -12.04
CA PRO A 310 0.77 14.73 -12.49
C PRO A 310 2.02 14.25 -13.21
N SER A 311 2.64 15.11 -14.02
CA SER A 311 3.88 14.80 -14.73
C SER A 311 5.09 14.52 -13.82
N PHE A 312 5.01 14.84 -12.54
CA PHE A 312 6.04 14.49 -11.54
C PHE A 312 5.53 13.47 -10.53
N SER A 313 4.32 13.69 -10.01
CA SER A 313 3.78 12.85 -8.93
C SER A 313 3.31 11.47 -9.39
N GLN A 314 2.89 11.32 -10.65
CA GLN A 314 2.28 10.10 -11.17
C GLN A 314 3.20 9.26 -12.06
N ILE A 315 4.46 9.65 -12.22
CA ILE A 315 5.41 8.84 -12.99
C ILE A 315 5.70 7.55 -12.23
N HIS A 316 5.48 6.43 -12.91
CA HIS A 316 5.85 5.12 -12.38
C HIS A 316 7.37 4.90 -12.49
N PRO A 317 8.05 4.36 -11.47
CA PRO A 317 9.50 4.17 -11.48
C PRO A 317 10.02 3.21 -12.57
N LEU A 318 9.15 2.35 -13.09
CA LEU A 318 9.45 1.43 -14.18
C LEU A 318 8.83 1.87 -15.51
N ALA A 319 8.46 3.14 -15.64
CA ALA A 319 8.03 3.68 -16.93
C ALA A 319 9.19 3.57 -17.96
N PRO A 320 8.89 3.28 -19.24
CA PRO A 320 9.92 3.25 -20.30
C PRO A 320 10.69 4.59 -20.39
N GLU A 321 11.99 4.53 -20.64
CA GLU A 321 12.85 5.73 -20.75
C GLU A 321 12.34 6.77 -21.74
N THR A 322 11.62 6.33 -22.77
CA THR A 322 11.03 7.22 -23.78
C THR A 322 9.85 8.04 -23.27
N GLN A 323 9.40 7.81 -22.04
CA GLN A 323 8.23 8.49 -21.45
C GLN A 323 8.61 9.49 -20.35
N TRP A 324 9.90 9.64 -20.05
CA TRP A 324 10.41 10.61 -19.04
C TRP A 324 11.74 11.21 -19.44
#